data_65b369f555ac9de0d170ee47ff05d147
#
_entry.id   65b369f555ac9de0d170ee47ff05d147
#
_cell.length_a   1.000
_cell.length_b   1.000
_cell.length_c   1.000
_cell.angle_alpha   90.00
_cell.angle_beta   90.00
_cell.angle_gamma   90.00
#
_symmetry.space_group_name_H-M   'P 1'
#
loop_
_entity.id
_entity.type
_entity.pdbx_description
1 polymer ?
#
loop_
_entity_poly.entity_id
_entity_poly.type
_entity_poly.pdbx_seq_one_letter_code
_entity_poly.pdbx_strand_id
1 'polypeptide(L)'
;MDWKRFDRARRTVGPVELDLVEAYAQGRINRRAFVRRGTVIGLSLPFLGAVIAACGGDDDDTTSNTTGGGGTTPGTAGATTPGTASGTQGGIMTISNQVSSGPLDPINMQDLGTYNLIAQSFEFLVGLGPDGDIGQTGLAESWSPNEAGDVWTFNLRQGVMWQDGTPFTSADVAATFDRLVAANNAGIAGVFDTGAVDATDPNVAVVSLLAPNGNFPYLISVFNAQTPITPVAFETGSTLDGTPNGTGPWVLESYDPARGANFVRNENYWGPAPLLDGVFYQIFEDVGTAVTAMQSGAIDALQQFSVIGGDALLNNPDFTVLTPPAATHRQIWMRCDTGQFVDKRVRQALALCFNRQSMVDTLFQGRAVIANDHPVSDFNPFYDPDAVPQREFDPEQARQ
;
A
#
# COMPACT_ATOMS: atom_id res chain seq x y z
N MET A 1 20.45 -3.27 -32.78
CA MET A 1 20.88 -2.39 -31.67
C MET A 1 21.96 -1.43 -32.16
N ASP A 2 21.75 -0.12 -32.09
CA ASP A 2 22.73 0.89 -32.55
C ASP A 2 23.69 1.26 -31.42
N TRP A 3 24.78 0.51 -31.31
CA TRP A 3 25.82 0.65 -30.29
C TRP A 3 26.45 2.04 -30.20
N LYS A 4 26.46 2.82 -31.32
CA LYS A 4 27.03 4.20 -31.33
C LYS A 4 26.16 5.20 -30.56
N ARG A 5 24.83 4.99 -30.52
CA ARG A 5 23.92 5.79 -29.70
C ARG A 5 24.02 5.42 -28.23
N PHE A 6 24.25 4.14 -27.94
CA PHE A 6 24.47 3.63 -26.59
C PHE A 6 25.75 4.21 -25.95
N ASP A 7 26.84 4.29 -26.70
CA ASP A 7 28.10 4.88 -26.23
C ASP A 7 28.00 6.38 -25.94
N ARG A 8 27.06 7.11 -26.56
CA ARG A 8 26.81 8.50 -26.23
C ARG A 8 26.06 8.63 -24.90
N ALA A 9 25.11 7.75 -24.62
CA ALA A 9 24.39 7.69 -23.35
C ALA A 9 25.33 7.37 -22.18
N ARG A 10 26.26 6.45 -22.35
CA ARG A 10 27.29 6.08 -21.34
C ARG A 10 28.14 7.24 -20.83
N ARG A 11 28.29 8.30 -21.62
CA ARG A 11 29.13 9.47 -21.28
C ARG A 11 28.37 10.57 -20.54
N THR A 12 27.05 10.50 -20.47
CA THR A 12 26.18 11.58 -19.98
C THR A 12 25.29 11.19 -18.79
N VAL A 13 25.30 9.93 -18.38
CA VAL A 13 24.47 9.42 -17.28
C VAL A 13 25.36 8.81 -16.19
N GLY A 14 24.89 8.85 -14.95
CA GLY A 14 25.56 8.26 -13.80
C GLY A 14 25.53 6.72 -13.78
N PRO A 15 26.23 6.08 -12.83
CA PRO A 15 26.31 4.62 -12.74
C PRO A 15 24.96 3.93 -12.58
N VAL A 16 24.05 4.52 -11.81
CA VAL A 16 22.70 3.97 -11.53
C VAL A 16 21.81 4.04 -12.77
N GLU A 17 21.84 5.15 -13.46
CA GLU A 17 21.10 5.35 -14.71
C GLU A 17 21.62 4.43 -15.82
N LEU A 18 22.93 4.18 -15.83
CA LEU A 18 23.54 3.29 -16.80
C LEU A 18 23.11 1.84 -16.57
N ASP A 19 23.09 1.38 -15.32
CA ASP A 19 22.65 0.02 -14.98
C ASP A 19 21.19 -0.20 -15.38
N LEU A 20 20.32 0.79 -15.14
CA LEU A 20 18.92 0.74 -15.57
C LEU A 20 18.77 0.62 -17.09
N VAL A 21 19.56 1.39 -17.85
CA VAL A 21 19.57 1.34 -19.32
C VAL A 21 20.09 -0.01 -19.82
N GLU A 22 21.12 -0.55 -19.19
CA GLU A 22 21.66 -1.88 -19.51
C GLU A 22 20.68 -3.00 -19.18
N ALA A 23 19.98 -2.91 -18.03
CA ALA A 23 18.96 -3.87 -17.65
C ALA A 23 17.80 -3.94 -18.66
N TYR A 24 17.37 -2.78 -19.18
CA TYR A 24 16.36 -2.72 -20.23
C TYR A 24 16.88 -3.26 -21.56
N ALA A 25 18.07 -2.84 -21.98
CA ALA A 25 18.68 -3.27 -23.22
C ALA A 25 18.96 -4.80 -23.28
N GLN A 26 19.17 -5.43 -22.12
CA GLN A 26 19.38 -6.87 -21.98
C GLN A 26 18.07 -7.64 -21.78
N GLY A 27 16.90 -6.96 -21.75
CA GLY A 27 15.61 -7.60 -21.54
C GLY A 27 15.35 -8.07 -20.10
N ARG A 28 16.21 -7.67 -19.13
CA ARG A 28 16.05 -8.01 -17.71
C ARG A 28 14.86 -7.29 -17.08
N ILE A 29 14.46 -6.16 -17.65
CA ILE A 29 13.25 -5.42 -17.27
C ILE A 29 12.44 -5.05 -18.51
N ASN A 30 11.12 -5.00 -18.38
CA ASN A 30 10.21 -4.62 -19.46
C ASN A 30 10.15 -3.09 -19.64
N ARG A 31 9.52 -2.64 -20.74
CA ARG A 31 9.37 -1.22 -21.09
C ARG A 31 8.72 -0.40 -19.97
N ARG A 32 7.71 -0.94 -19.31
CA ARG A 32 6.97 -0.26 -18.25
C ARG A 32 7.85 -0.05 -17.00
N ALA A 33 8.57 -1.09 -16.59
CA ALA A 33 9.51 -1.02 -15.47
C ALA A 33 10.69 -0.06 -15.77
N PHE A 34 11.17 -0.02 -17.02
CA PHE A 34 12.22 0.91 -17.44
C PHE A 34 11.77 2.37 -17.33
N VAL A 35 10.60 2.71 -17.86
CA VAL A 35 10.06 4.08 -17.78
C VAL A 35 9.84 4.47 -16.31
N ARG A 36 9.21 3.61 -15.52
CA ARG A 36 8.95 3.86 -14.10
C ARG A 36 10.23 4.10 -13.30
N ARG A 37 11.20 3.21 -13.39
CA ARG A 37 12.46 3.35 -12.66
C ARG A 37 13.28 4.55 -13.12
N GLY A 38 13.28 4.81 -14.42
CA GLY A 38 13.97 5.96 -15.00
C GLY A 38 13.41 7.31 -14.54
N THR A 39 12.10 7.43 -14.40
CA THR A 39 11.47 8.65 -13.86
C THR A 39 11.77 8.85 -12.37
N VAL A 40 11.83 7.76 -11.59
CA VAL A 40 12.19 7.81 -10.16
C VAL A 40 13.61 8.31 -9.92
N ILE A 41 14.57 7.91 -10.76
CA ILE A 41 15.97 8.38 -10.68
C ILE A 41 16.24 9.67 -11.46
N GLY A 42 15.17 10.37 -11.91
CA GLY A 42 15.28 11.69 -12.54
C GLY A 42 15.63 11.70 -14.03
N LEU A 43 15.56 10.55 -14.72
CA LEU A 43 15.75 10.53 -16.18
C LEU A 43 14.60 11.23 -16.90
N SER A 44 14.93 12.14 -17.79
CA SER A 44 13.92 12.90 -18.55
C SER A 44 13.13 11.99 -19.51
N LEU A 45 11.84 12.27 -19.67
CA LEU A 45 10.98 11.53 -20.61
C LEU A 45 11.52 11.46 -22.06
N PRO A 46 12.13 12.52 -22.62
CA PRO A 46 12.80 12.43 -23.93
C PRO A 46 13.96 11.44 -23.96
N PHE A 47 14.73 11.33 -22.86
CA PHE A 47 15.84 10.37 -22.77
C PHE A 47 15.31 8.92 -22.70
N LEU A 48 14.30 8.67 -21.86
CA LEU A 48 13.67 7.36 -21.76
C LEU A 48 13.05 6.91 -23.08
N GLY A 49 12.38 7.82 -23.79
CA GLY A 49 11.84 7.59 -25.14
C GLY A 49 12.91 7.25 -26.17
N ALA A 50 14.06 7.93 -26.11
CA ALA A 50 15.19 7.66 -27.01
C ALA A 50 15.82 6.28 -26.78
N VAL A 51 15.94 5.84 -25.52
CA VAL A 51 16.44 4.50 -25.17
C VAL A 51 15.46 3.41 -25.61
N ILE A 52 14.16 3.60 -25.39
CA ILE A 52 13.12 2.68 -25.84
C ILE A 52 13.14 2.53 -27.38
N ALA A 53 13.22 3.64 -28.09
CA ALA A 53 13.31 3.62 -29.56
C ALA A 53 14.60 2.96 -30.08
N ALA A 54 15.69 3.01 -29.31
CA ALA A 54 16.97 2.38 -29.68
C ALA A 54 17.02 0.88 -29.39
N CYS A 55 16.25 0.42 -28.38
CA CYS A 55 16.21 -0.99 -27.92
C CYS A 55 14.99 -1.77 -28.43
N GLY A 56 13.97 -1.10 -29.03
CA GLY A 56 12.76 -1.71 -29.53
C GLY A 56 12.98 -2.39 -30.87
N GLY A 57 13.08 -3.72 -30.86
CA GLY A 57 12.84 -4.61 -31.98
C GLY A 57 11.48 -5.27 -31.76
N ASP A 58 10.64 -5.19 -32.77
CA ASP A 58 9.36 -5.85 -33.02
C ASP A 58 8.79 -6.77 -31.92
N ASP A 59 7.69 -6.33 -31.30
CA ASP A 59 6.62 -7.22 -30.88
C ASP A 59 5.33 -6.72 -31.56
N ASP A 60 4.95 -7.47 -32.59
CA ASP A 60 3.66 -7.40 -33.26
C ASP A 60 2.55 -7.71 -32.24
N ASP A 61 1.62 -6.78 -32.08
CA ASP A 61 0.23 -7.15 -31.97
C ASP A 61 -0.68 -6.13 -32.66
N THR A 62 -1.23 -6.63 -33.73
CA THR A 62 -2.16 -6.05 -34.67
C THR A 62 -3.48 -5.66 -34.00
N THR A 63 -3.98 -4.46 -34.27
CA THR A 63 -5.23 -4.26 -35.01
C THR A 63 -5.49 -2.78 -35.32
N SER A 64 -5.42 -2.53 -36.59
CA SER A 64 -6.31 -1.87 -37.57
C SER A 64 -6.88 -0.48 -37.30
N ASN A 65 -6.42 0.43 -38.19
CA ASN A 65 -7.21 1.36 -39.03
C ASN A 65 -8.15 2.37 -38.40
N THR A 66 -7.90 3.64 -38.64
CA THR A 66 -8.35 4.35 -39.85
C THR A 66 -7.77 5.77 -39.94
N THR A 67 -7.46 6.12 -41.18
CA THR A 67 -7.08 7.41 -41.71
C THR A 67 -7.99 8.59 -41.39
N GLY A 68 -7.37 9.77 -41.20
CA GLY A 68 -8.06 11.04 -41.35
C GLY A 68 -7.28 12.21 -40.77
N GLY A 69 -6.68 13.06 -41.63
CA GLY A 69 -5.80 14.15 -41.27
C GLY A 69 -6.47 15.39 -40.70
N GLY A 70 -5.63 16.25 -40.14
CA GLY A 70 -5.82 17.71 -40.15
C GLY A 70 -5.95 18.36 -38.78
N GLY A 71 -5.03 19.25 -38.43
CA GLY A 71 -5.30 20.42 -37.62
C GLY A 71 -4.84 20.41 -36.17
N THR A 72 -3.68 20.99 -35.98
CA THR A 72 -3.11 21.44 -34.69
C THR A 72 -3.93 22.52 -34.02
N THR A 73 -4.31 22.33 -32.75
CA THR A 73 -4.44 23.40 -31.76
C THR A 73 -4.10 22.82 -30.38
N PRO A 74 -3.34 23.53 -29.48
CA PRO A 74 -3.07 23.05 -28.15
C PRO A 74 -4.32 23.20 -27.30
N GLY A 75 -4.99 22.11 -27.04
CA GLY A 75 -6.13 22.06 -26.12
C GLY A 75 -5.66 21.85 -24.69
N THR A 76 -6.14 22.70 -23.82
CA THR A 76 -6.22 22.64 -22.38
C THR A 76 -6.34 21.19 -21.87
N ALA A 77 -5.53 20.82 -20.90
CA ALA A 77 -5.62 19.54 -20.22
C ALA A 77 -7.03 19.40 -19.60
N GLY A 78 -7.87 18.63 -20.24
CA GLY A 78 -9.17 18.26 -19.71
C GLY A 78 -8.99 17.28 -18.57
N ALA A 79 -9.65 17.58 -17.46
CA ALA A 79 -9.84 16.65 -16.36
C ALA A 79 -10.34 15.30 -16.91
N THR A 80 -9.58 14.23 -16.66
CA THR A 80 -10.03 12.87 -16.95
C THR A 80 -11.23 12.58 -16.07
N THR A 81 -12.39 12.51 -16.66
CA THR A 81 -13.60 11.99 -16.00
C THR A 81 -13.31 10.58 -15.51
N PRO A 82 -13.55 10.26 -14.23
CA PRO A 82 -13.40 8.89 -13.73
C PRO A 82 -14.24 7.95 -14.59
N GLY A 83 -13.60 6.86 -15.05
CA GLY A 83 -14.31 5.84 -15.84
C GLY A 83 -15.49 5.29 -15.04
N THR A 84 -16.66 5.30 -15.64
CA THR A 84 -17.88 4.70 -15.08
C THR A 84 -17.61 3.21 -14.81
N ALA A 85 -17.65 2.80 -13.56
CA ALA A 85 -17.57 1.39 -13.20
C ALA A 85 -18.74 0.65 -13.87
N SER A 86 -18.42 -0.37 -14.67
CA SER A 86 -19.48 -1.21 -15.30
C SER A 86 -19.91 -2.28 -14.30
N GLY A 87 -21.03 -2.09 -13.66
CA GLY A 87 -21.61 -3.05 -12.71
C GLY A 87 -23.08 -2.73 -12.44
N THR A 88 -23.77 -3.63 -11.76
CA THR A 88 -25.15 -3.39 -11.31
C THR A 88 -25.10 -2.58 -10.04
N GLN A 89 -25.88 -1.48 -10.00
CA GLN A 89 -26.03 -0.68 -8.79
C GLN A 89 -26.96 -1.35 -7.80
N GLY A 90 -26.68 -1.13 -6.51
CA GLY A 90 -27.53 -1.54 -5.41
C GLY A 90 -27.06 -2.77 -4.65
N GLY A 91 -27.75 -3.07 -3.57
CA GLY A 91 -27.48 -4.19 -2.71
C GLY A 91 -26.48 -3.92 -1.58
N ILE A 92 -26.49 -4.80 -0.60
CA ILE A 92 -25.59 -4.78 0.56
C ILE A 92 -24.68 -6.00 0.46
N MET A 93 -23.38 -5.80 0.59
CA MET A 93 -22.39 -6.88 0.64
C MET A 93 -22.03 -7.17 2.09
N THR A 94 -22.09 -8.44 2.48
CA THR A 94 -21.64 -8.88 3.81
C THR A 94 -20.22 -9.43 3.73
N ILE A 95 -19.31 -8.83 4.49
CA ILE A 95 -17.88 -9.17 4.50
C ILE A 95 -17.48 -9.61 5.91
N SER A 96 -16.66 -10.64 6.05
CA SER A 96 -16.11 -11.00 7.36
C SER A 96 -15.17 -9.93 7.88
N ASN A 97 -15.14 -9.73 9.20
CA ASN A 97 -14.12 -8.96 9.88
C ASN A 97 -13.62 -9.67 11.12
N GLN A 98 -12.40 -9.40 11.51
CA GLN A 98 -11.85 -9.86 12.78
C GLN A 98 -12.34 -8.97 13.92
N VAL A 99 -12.33 -9.51 15.15
CA VAL A 99 -12.64 -8.72 16.35
C VAL A 99 -11.65 -7.55 16.46
N SER A 100 -12.17 -6.35 16.68
CA SER A 100 -11.35 -5.20 17.03
C SER A 100 -10.82 -5.34 18.46
N SER A 101 -9.53 -5.13 18.67
CA SER A 101 -8.92 -5.24 20.00
C SER A 101 -9.18 -4.03 20.91
N GLY A 102 -9.76 -2.98 20.40
CA GLY A 102 -10.06 -1.73 21.08
C GLY A 102 -11.13 -0.90 20.37
N PRO A 103 -11.30 0.34 20.80
CA PRO A 103 -12.22 1.28 20.14
C PRO A 103 -11.74 1.62 18.72
N LEU A 104 -12.65 2.09 17.88
CA LEU A 104 -12.34 2.52 16.53
C LEU A 104 -11.61 3.88 16.55
N ASP A 105 -10.37 3.88 17.00
CA ASP A 105 -9.50 5.06 17.07
C ASP A 105 -8.49 5.04 15.91
N PRO A 106 -8.56 5.98 14.96
CA PRO A 106 -7.69 6.00 13.79
C PRO A 106 -6.20 6.21 14.11
N ILE A 107 -5.90 6.84 15.25
CA ILE A 107 -4.53 7.19 15.65
C ILE A 107 -3.87 6.06 16.47
N ASN A 108 -4.66 5.36 17.28
CA ASN A 108 -4.16 4.37 18.24
C ASN A 108 -4.49 2.92 17.87
N MET A 109 -5.06 2.67 16.69
CA MET A 109 -5.38 1.31 16.25
C MET A 109 -4.12 0.43 16.14
N GLN A 110 -4.26 -0.87 16.51
CA GLN A 110 -3.15 -1.81 16.50
C GLN A 110 -3.49 -3.17 15.89
N ASP A 111 -4.70 -3.33 15.37
CA ASP A 111 -5.19 -4.58 14.82
C ASP A 111 -5.88 -4.40 13.46
N LEU A 112 -5.91 -5.48 12.70
CA LEU A 112 -6.45 -5.49 11.36
C LEU A 112 -7.98 -5.31 11.34
N GLY A 113 -8.69 -5.81 12.36
CA GLY A 113 -10.14 -5.66 12.47
C GLY A 113 -10.55 -4.20 12.58
N THR A 114 -9.87 -3.43 13.43
CA THR A 114 -10.06 -1.99 13.57
C THR A 114 -9.67 -1.24 12.29
N TYR A 115 -8.50 -1.56 11.71
CA TYR A 115 -8.02 -0.95 10.46
C TYR A 115 -9.04 -1.10 9.33
N ASN A 116 -9.58 -2.29 9.14
CA ASN A 116 -10.54 -2.57 8.06
C ASN A 116 -11.78 -1.68 8.14
N LEU A 117 -12.28 -1.40 9.35
CA LEU A 117 -13.44 -0.55 9.55
C LEU A 117 -13.10 0.94 9.35
N ILE A 118 -11.98 1.40 9.90
CA ILE A 118 -11.53 2.78 9.75
C ILE A 118 -11.26 3.14 8.29
N ALA A 119 -10.58 2.26 7.55
CA ALA A 119 -10.22 2.48 6.16
C ALA A 119 -11.43 2.57 5.19
N GLN A 120 -12.64 2.24 5.64
CA GLN A 120 -13.85 2.47 4.84
C GLN A 120 -14.27 3.95 4.82
N SER A 121 -14.10 4.64 5.93
CA SER A 121 -14.53 6.02 6.10
C SER A 121 -13.41 7.04 5.99
N PHE A 122 -12.18 6.66 6.31
CA PHE A 122 -11.03 7.57 6.35
C PHE A 122 -10.02 7.24 5.26
N GLU A 123 -9.39 8.28 4.74
CA GLU A 123 -8.39 8.17 3.70
C GLU A 123 -7.04 8.68 4.18
N PHE A 124 -6.00 8.26 3.48
CA PHE A 124 -4.61 8.64 3.75
C PHE A 124 -4.19 9.79 2.84
N LEU A 125 -3.21 10.56 3.29
CA LEU A 125 -2.62 11.59 2.44
C LEU A 125 -2.02 10.99 1.17
N VAL A 126 -1.31 9.87 1.31
CA VAL A 126 -0.72 9.11 0.22
C VAL A 126 -1.39 7.74 0.14
N GLY A 127 -2.05 7.46 -0.96
CA GLY A 127 -2.78 6.21 -1.18
C GLY A 127 -1.94 5.12 -1.85
N LEU A 128 -2.60 4.02 -2.19
CA LEU A 128 -2.03 2.88 -2.89
C LEU A 128 -2.18 3.04 -4.39
N GLY A 129 -1.11 2.84 -5.14
CA GLY A 129 -1.16 2.77 -6.59
C GLY A 129 -1.65 1.42 -7.11
N PRO A 130 -2.00 1.33 -8.40
CA PRO A 130 -2.50 0.08 -9.00
C PRO A 130 -1.45 -1.04 -9.07
N ASP A 131 -0.20 -0.73 -8.82
CA ASP A 131 0.93 -1.65 -8.80
C ASP A 131 1.31 -2.14 -7.40
N GLY A 132 0.54 -1.74 -6.37
CA GLY A 132 0.76 -2.12 -4.98
C GLY A 132 1.80 -1.28 -4.26
N ASP A 133 2.30 -0.21 -4.88
CA ASP A 133 3.19 0.78 -4.27
C ASP A 133 2.41 2.05 -3.90
N ILE A 134 3.05 3.04 -3.25
CA ILE A 134 2.40 4.33 -3.00
C ILE A 134 2.01 5.01 -4.31
N GLY A 135 0.85 5.66 -4.33
CA GLY A 135 0.29 6.27 -5.53
C GLY A 135 -0.63 7.44 -5.23
N GLN A 136 -1.06 8.10 -6.28
CA GLN A 136 -1.88 9.30 -6.24
C GLN A 136 -3.39 9.01 -6.03
N THR A 137 -3.71 7.94 -5.31
CA THR A 137 -5.11 7.58 -4.99
C THR A 137 -5.58 8.12 -3.64
N GLY A 138 -4.70 8.79 -2.89
CA GLY A 138 -5.01 9.42 -1.61
C GLY A 138 -5.46 10.88 -1.76
N LEU A 139 -5.45 11.59 -0.63
CA LEU A 139 -5.86 12.99 -0.52
C LEU A 139 -4.84 13.98 -1.10
N ALA A 140 -3.62 13.53 -1.40
CA ALA A 140 -2.64 14.30 -2.17
C ALA A 140 -2.61 13.85 -3.63
N GLU A 141 -2.68 14.80 -4.57
CA GLU A 141 -2.54 14.55 -6.01
C GLU A 141 -1.09 14.41 -6.44
N SER A 142 -0.19 15.08 -5.74
CA SER A 142 1.25 15.03 -6.00
C SER A 142 2.03 15.46 -4.76
N TRP A 143 3.30 15.02 -4.71
CA TRP A 143 4.24 15.43 -3.68
C TRP A 143 5.66 15.48 -4.24
N SER A 144 6.47 16.33 -3.63
CA SER A 144 7.89 16.45 -3.98
C SER A 144 8.70 16.97 -2.79
N PRO A 145 9.95 16.49 -2.63
CA PRO A 145 10.88 17.07 -1.69
C PRO A 145 11.52 18.35 -2.25
N ASN A 146 12.07 19.16 -1.36
CA ASN A 146 13.08 20.16 -1.73
C ASN A 146 14.42 19.47 -2.09
N GLU A 147 15.41 20.25 -2.51
CA GLU A 147 16.74 19.75 -2.88
C GLU A 147 17.46 19.02 -1.72
N ALA A 148 17.25 19.47 -0.49
CA ALA A 148 17.85 18.86 0.69
C ALA A 148 17.13 17.57 1.16
N GLY A 149 15.87 17.36 0.75
CA GLY A 149 15.07 16.21 1.15
C GLY A 149 14.47 16.29 2.55
N ASP A 150 14.52 17.48 3.17
CA ASP A 150 14.02 17.76 4.52
C ASP A 150 12.74 18.58 4.57
N VAL A 151 12.26 19.07 3.41
CA VAL A 151 10.96 19.73 3.27
C VAL A 151 10.18 19.08 2.14
N TRP A 152 8.95 18.65 2.43
CA TRP A 152 8.08 18.01 1.46
C TRP A 152 6.84 18.86 1.21
N THR A 153 6.51 19.07 -0.06
CA THR A 153 5.30 19.77 -0.49
C THR A 153 4.29 18.76 -1.02
N PHE A 154 3.07 18.77 -0.46
CA PHE A 154 1.94 17.96 -0.91
C PHE A 154 0.87 18.87 -1.49
N ASN A 155 0.55 18.69 -2.78
CA ASN A 155 -0.59 19.34 -3.40
C ASN A 155 -1.84 18.52 -3.11
N LEU A 156 -2.79 19.10 -2.40
CA LEU A 156 -3.98 18.41 -1.94
C LEU A 156 -5.05 18.36 -3.03
N ARG A 157 -5.82 17.30 -3.04
CA ARG A 157 -6.95 17.12 -3.93
C ARG A 157 -8.03 18.14 -3.63
N GLN A 158 -8.47 18.86 -4.66
CA GLN A 158 -9.49 19.87 -4.52
C GLN A 158 -10.90 19.29 -4.58
N GLY A 159 -11.83 19.95 -3.88
CA GLY A 159 -13.24 19.55 -3.87
C GLY A 159 -13.55 18.33 -2.99
N VAL A 160 -12.59 17.85 -2.22
CA VAL A 160 -12.82 16.80 -1.21
C VAL A 160 -13.60 17.42 -0.05
N MET A 161 -14.65 16.72 0.36
CA MET A 161 -15.50 17.12 1.48
C MET A 161 -15.48 16.04 2.55
N TRP A 162 -15.47 16.45 3.80
CA TRP A 162 -15.82 15.59 4.92
C TRP A 162 -17.27 15.15 4.83
N GLN A 163 -17.64 14.05 5.47
CA GLN A 163 -19.03 13.53 5.46
C GLN A 163 -20.04 14.50 6.06
N ASP A 164 -19.61 15.43 6.90
CA ASP A 164 -20.45 16.51 7.44
C ASP A 164 -20.63 17.70 6.47
N GLY A 165 -20.02 17.65 5.29
CA GLY A 165 -20.08 18.69 4.26
C GLY A 165 -19.07 19.82 4.43
N THR A 166 -18.17 19.76 5.40
CA THR A 166 -17.06 20.73 5.50
C THR A 166 -15.93 20.38 4.53
N PRO A 167 -15.17 21.36 3.97
CA PRO A 167 -14.09 21.08 3.04
C PRO A 167 -12.87 20.50 3.75
N PHE A 168 -12.22 19.53 3.11
CA PHE A 168 -10.89 19.05 3.48
C PHE A 168 -9.83 20.06 3.05
N THR A 169 -8.87 20.35 3.94
CA THR A 169 -7.81 21.35 3.73
C THR A 169 -6.47 20.91 4.35
N SER A 170 -5.41 21.67 4.07
CA SER A 170 -4.10 21.51 4.71
C SER A 170 -4.12 21.65 6.24
N ALA A 171 -5.10 22.36 6.80
CA ALA A 171 -5.28 22.45 8.24
C ALA A 171 -5.62 21.08 8.88
N ASP A 172 -6.34 20.22 8.15
CA ASP A 172 -6.63 18.85 8.62
C ASP A 172 -5.36 17.99 8.63
N VAL A 173 -4.49 18.18 7.63
CA VAL A 173 -3.18 17.51 7.58
C VAL A 173 -2.33 17.95 8.77
N ALA A 174 -2.25 19.27 9.04
CA ALA A 174 -1.50 19.81 10.17
C ALA A 174 -2.02 19.26 11.50
N ALA A 175 -3.33 19.32 11.72
CA ALA A 175 -3.95 18.81 12.94
C ALA A 175 -3.74 17.30 13.12
N THR A 176 -3.78 16.52 12.05
CA THR A 176 -3.51 15.07 12.10
C THR A 176 -2.05 14.81 12.50
N PHE A 177 -1.09 15.51 11.90
CA PHE A 177 0.33 15.32 12.19
C PHE A 177 0.65 15.69 13.63
N ASP A 178 0.09 16.79 14.15
CA ASP A 178 0.24 17.18 15.55
C ASP A 178 -0.31 16.11 16.51
N ARG A 179 -1.45 15.46 16.16
CA ARG A 179 -2.02 14.35 16.93
C ARG A 179 -1.11 13.12 16.91
N LEU A 180 -0.52 12.78 15.76
CA LEU A 180 0.44 11.67 15.65
C LEU A 180 1.67 11.89 16.54
N VAL A 181 2.20 13.11 16.59
CA VAL A 181 3.31 13.48 17.49
C VAL A 181 2.87 13.35 18.94
N ALA A 182 1.72 13.91 19.31
CA ALA A 182 1.17 13.84 20.67
C ALA A 182 0.90 12.40 21.14
N ALA A 183 0.52 11.52 20.23
CA ALA A 183 0.30 10.09 20.50
C ALA A 183 1.60 9.26 20.56
N ASN A 184 2.76 9.86 20.33
CA ASN A 184 4.05 9.15 20.18
C ASN A 184 3.99 8.03 19.14
N ASN A 185 3.38 8.30 17.99
CA ASN A 185 3.27 7.31 16.93
C ASN A 185 4.65 6.78 16.52
N ALA A 186 4.86 5.47 16.63
CA ALA A 186 6.17 4.85 16.42
C ALA A 186 6.66 4.97 14.97
N GLY A 187 5.73 5.03 14.00
CA GLY A 187 6.07 5.13 12.58
C GLY A 187 6.62 6.49 12.15
N ILE A 188 6.34 7.55 12.96
CA ILE A 188 6.81 8.93 12.66
C ILE A 188 7.72 9.49 13.73
N ALA A 189 8.06 8.71 14.76
CA ALA A 189 8.90 9.16 15.85
C ALA A 189 10.28 9.63 15.36
N GLY A 190 10.64 10.88 15.69
CA GLY A 190 11.90 11.50 15.26
C GLY A 190 11.94 11.91 13.78
N VAL A 191 10.81 11.88 13.08
CA VAL A 191 10.72 12.33 11.67
C VAL A 191 10.36 13.81 11.60
N PHE A 192 9.38 14.25 12.38
CA PHE A 192 8.94 15.64 12.49
C PHE A 192 8.38 15.92 13.89
N ASP A 193 8.29 17.20 14.26
CA ASP A 193 7.74 17.66 15.54
C ASP A 193 6.37 18.35 15.34
N THR A 194 5.70 18.67 16.45
CA THR A 194 4.48 19.49 16.46
C THR A 194 4.71 20.82 15.72
N GLY A 195 3.75 21.19 14.87
CA GLY A 195 3.85 22.40 14.05
C GLY A 195 4.71 22.25 12.80
N ALA A 196 5.08 21.04 12.42
CA ALA A 196 5.90 20.77 11.23
C ALA A 196 5.21 21.13 9.90
N VAL A 197 3.88 21.23 9.88
CA VAL A 197 3.10 21.47 8.67
C VAL A 197 2.73 22.94 8.55
N ASP A 198 3.24 23.61 7.50
CA ASP A 198 2.70 24.89 7.06
C ASP A 198 1.43 24.65 6.23
N ALA A 199 0.30 25.10 6.77
CA ALA A 199 -1.04 25.02 6.21
C ALA A 199 -1.60 26.39 5.81
N THR A 200 -0.75 27.33 5.42
CA THR A 200 -1.15 28.71 5.04
C THR A 200 -2.01 28.69 3.76
N ASP A 201 -1.67 27.83 2.80
CA ASP A 201 -2.50 27.57 1.62
C ASP A 201 -3.40 26.37 1.90
N PRO A 202 -4.75 26.50 1.82
CA PRO A 202 -5.69 25.41 2.10
C PRO A 202 -5.53 24.21 1.17
N ASN A 203 -4.89 24.35 0.02
CA ASN A 203 -4.69 23.29 -0.97
C ASN A 203 -3.27 22.71 -0.97
N VAL A 204 -2.37 23.22 -0.12
CA VAL A 204 -0.97 22.78 -0.09
C VAL A 204 -0.52 22.58 1.35
N ALA A 205 -0.05 21.39 1.67
CA ALA A 205 0.60 21.11 2.94
C ALA A 205 2.12 21.03 2.73
N VAL A 206 2.89 21.91 3.42
CA VAL A 206 4.34 21.88 3.37
C VAL A 206 4.88 21.37 4.71
N VAL A 207 5.56 20.23 4.66
CA VAL A 207 6.02 19.49 5.84
C VAL A 207 7.51 19.63 6.02
N SER A 208 7.95 20.16 7.15
CA SER A 208 9.36 20.28 7.53
C SER A 208 9.78 19.08 8.40
N LEU A 209 10.80 18.34 7.96
CA LEU A 209 11.33 17.19 8.67
C LEU A 209 12.53 17.58 9.54
N LEU A 210 12.80 16.81 10.59
CA LEU A 210 13.99 16.98 11.46
C LEU A 210 15.30 16.62 10.76
N ALA A 211 15.24 15.78 9.72
CA ALA A 211 16.36 15.39 8.88
C ALA A 211 15.88 14.97 7.49
N PRO A 212 16.76 14.98 6.46
CA PRO A 212 16.42 14.50 5.14
C PRO A 212 15.88 13.06 5.16
N ASN A 213 14.72 12.83 4.52
CA ASN A 213 14.11 11.51 4.44
C ASN A 213 13.39 11.30 3.11
N GLY A 214 14.03 10.55 2.21
CA GLY A 214 13.46 10.20 0.89
C GLY A 214 12.25 9.25 0.97
N ASN A 215 12.07 8.54 2.10
CA ASN A 215 10.96 7.61 2.30
C ASN A 215 9.78 8.23 3.05
N PHE A 216 9.80 9.54 3.29
CA PHE A 216 8.75 10.20 4.08
C PHE A 216 7.33 9.91 3.58
N PRO A 217 7.02 9.92 2.26
CA PRO A 217 5.67 9.60 1.78
C PRO A 217 5.17 8.20 2.18
N TYR A 218 6.05 7.21 2.36
CA TYR A 218 5.65 5.89 2.85
C TYR A 218 5.20 5.92 4.31
N LEU A 219 5.83 6.77 5.14
CA LEU A 219 5.53 6.85 6.57
C LEU A 219 4.15 7.45 6.87
N ILE A 220 3.59 8.19 5.92
CA ILE A 220 2.27 8.85 6.01
C ILE A 220 1.28 8.32 4.96
N SER A 221 1.50 7.12 4.50
CA SER A 221 0.67 6.43 3.51
C SER A 221 -0.14 5.30 4.14
N VAL A 222 -0.92 4.62 3.32
CA VAL A 222 -1.65 3.38 3.67
C VAL A 222 -0.76 2.28 4.28
N PHE A 223 0.56 2.34 4.11
CA PHE A 223 1.50 1.41 4.73
C PHE A 223 1.76 1.69 6.22
N ASN A 224 1.39 2.87 6.71
CA ASN A 224 1.30 3.16 8.13
C ASN A 224 -0.17 3.32 8.51
N ALA A 225 -0.78 2.22 8.96
CA ALA A 225 -2.20 2.15 9.25
C ALA A 225 -2.73 3.24 10.20
N GLN A 226 -1.85 3.83 11.02
CA GLN A 226 -2.19 4.85 12.02
C GLN A 226 -2.12 6.30 11.51
N THR A 227 -1.99 6.51 10.20
CA THR A 227 -1.88 7.84 9.60
C THR A 227 -3.04 8.27 8.68
N PRO A 228 -4.27 7.75 8.85
CA PRO A 228 -5.39 8.32 8.11
C PRO A 228 -5.60 9.77 8.53
N ILE A 229 -5.99 10.61 7.58
CA ILE A 229 -6.24 12.02 7.86
C ILE A 229 -7.57 12.16 8.61
N THR A 230 -7.55 12.93 9.68
CA THR A 230 -8.70 13.24 10.54
C THR A 230 -9.02 14.73 10.50
N PRO A 231 -10.29 15.15 10.62
CA PRO A 231 -10.66 16.58 10.56
C PRO A 231 -10.05 17.36 11.74
N VAL A 232 -9.89 18.68 11.55
CA VAL A 232 -9.42 19.56 12.63
C VAL A 232 -10.22 19.39 13.92
N ALA A 233 -11.53 19.20 13.80
CA ALA A 233 -12.45 19.02 14.94
C ALA A 233 -12.32 17.65 15.64
N PHE A 234 -11.53 16.72 15.10
CA PHE A 234 -11.30 15.42 15.75
C PHE A 234 -10.49 15.59 17.03
N GLU A 235 -11.04 15.18 18.15
CA GLU A 235 -10.36 15.25 19.45
C GLU A 235 -9.50 14.01 19.69
N THR A 236 -8.32 14.19 20.25
CA THR A 236 -7.43 13.07 20.62
C THR A 236 -8.15 12.12 21.58
N GLY A 237 -8.17 10.83 21.26
CA GLY A 237 -8.89 9.81 22.04
C GLY A 237 -10.37 9.69 21.66
N SER A 238 -10.86 10.49 20.69
CA SER A 238 -12.17 10.26 20.08
C SER A 238 -12.15 8.99 19.25
N THR A 239 -13.33 8.39 19.11
CA THR A 239 -13.51 7.13 18.39
C THR A 239 -14.57 7.30 17.31
N LEU A 240 -14.50 6.50 16.25
CA LEU A 240 -15.41 6.60 15.10
C LEU A 240 -16.81 6.05 15.38
N ASP A 241 -16.96 5.25 16.40
CA ASP A 241 -18.24 4.66 16.82
C ASP A 241 -19.24 5.69 17.40
N GLY A 242 -18.78 6.94 17.66
CA GLY A 242 -19.63 8.05 18.10
C GLY A 242 -20.12 8.96 16.97
N THR A 243 -19.18 9.46 16.16
CA THR A 243 -19.49 10.42 15.06
C THR A 243 -18.46 10.28 13.96
N PRO A 244 -18.59 9.27 13.08
CA PRO A 244 -17.67 9.11 11.98
C PRO A 244 -17.78 10.32 11.04
N ASN A 245 -16.65 10.94 10.76
CA ASN A 245 -16.55 12.05 9.81
C ASN A 245 -15.27 11.89 9.02
N GLY A 246 -15.31 11.07 7.99
CA GLY A 246 -14.23 10.81 7.08
C GLY A 246 -14.42 11.46 5.72
N THR A 247 -13.47 11.25 4.83
CA THR A 247 -13.55 11.67 3.41
C THR A 247 -13.84 10.50 2.47
N GLY A 248 -13.83 9.27 3.00
CA GLY A 248 -13.88 8.03 2.24
C GLY A 248 -15.24 7.67 1.64
N PRO A 249 -15.29 6.58 0.85
CA PRO A 249 -16.48 6.18 0.07
C PRO A 249 -17.65 5.67 0.91
N TRP A 250 -17.42 5.35 2.18
CA TRP A 250 -18.42 4.76 3.06
C TRP A 250 -18.58 5.54 4.36
N VAL A 251 -19.83 5.72 4.79
CA VAL A 251 -20.20 6.32 6.09
C VAL A 251 -20.56 5.22 7.05
N LEU A 252 -19.93 5.18 8.23
CA LEU A 252 -20.30 4.26 9.30
C LEU A 252 -21.67 4.67 9.89
N GLU A 253 -22.69 3.85 9.67
CA GLU A 253 -24.04 4.08 10.17
C GLU A 253 -24.23 3.53 11.59
N SER A 254 -23.68 2.34 11.85
CA SER A 254 -23.74 1.71 13.18
C SER A 254 -22.59 0.74 13.39
N TYR A 255 -22.15 0.61 14.64
CA TYR A 255 -21.15 -0.33 15.07
C TYR A 255 -21.56 -1.04 16.37
N ASP A 256 -21.51 -2.35 16.33
CA ASP A 256 -21.65 -3.23 17.50
C ASP A 256 -20.42 -4.15 17.54
N PRO A 257 -19.52 -4.01 18.54
CA PRO A 257 -18.28 -4.79 18.61
C PRO A 257 -18.49 -6.30 18.69
N ALA A 258 -19.69 -6.79 19.04
CA ALA A 258 -20.01 -8.21 19.07
C ALA A 258 -20.65 -8.73 17.77
N ARG A 259 -21.16 -7.83 16.91
CA ARG A 259 -21.92 -8.21 15.72
C ARG A 259 -21.23 -7.74 14.44
N GLY A 260 -20.90 -6.45 14.36
CA GLY A 260 -20.33 -5.87 13.17
C GLY A 260 -20.58 -4.39 12.98
N ALA A 261 -20.25 -3.90 11.79
CA ALA A 261 -20.37 -2.52 11.39
C ALA A 261 -21.18 -2.39 10.10
N ASN A 262 -22.20 -1.53 10.10
CA ASN A 262 -22.93 -1.16 8.90
C ASN A 262 -22.35 0.11 8.32
N PHE A 263 -22.07 0.06 7.03
CA PHE A 263 -21.66 1.21 6.24
C PHE A 263 -22.68 1.46 5.14
N VAL A 264 -22.99 2.73 4.93
CA VAL A 264 -23.79 3.21 3.80
C VAL A 264 -22.92 4.01 2.85
N ARG A 265 -23.29 4.07 1.58
CA ARG A 265 -22.55 4.82 0.57
C ARG A 265 -22.47 6.31 0.93
N ASN A 266 -21.27 6.89 0.77
CA ASN A 266 -21.08 8.33 0.81
C ASN A 266 -21.48 8.94 -0.54
N GLU A 267 -22.65 9.59 -0.61
CA GLU A 267 -23.15 10.20 -1.84
C GLU A 267 -22.32 11.41 -2.30
N ASN A 268 -21.50 11.97 -1.41
CA ASN A 268 -20.61 13.10 -1.69
C ASN A 268 -19.15 12.69 -1.88
N TYR A 269 -18.90 11.39 -2.09
CA TYR A 269 -17.54 10.92 -2.27
C TYR A 269 -16.89 11.53 -3.52
N TRP A 270 -15.70 12.07 -3.36
CA TRP A 270 -14.93 12.74 -4.41
C TRP A 270 -14.41 11.80 -5.51
N GLY A 271 -14.23 10.52 -5.18
CA GLY A 271 -13.77 9.48 -6.08
C GLY A 271 -14.91 8.79 -6.84
N PRO A 272 -14.64 7.67 -7.51
CA PRO A 272 -15.67 6.85 -8.15
C PRO A 272 -16.72 6.40 -7.14
N ALA A 273 -17.98 6.74 -7.38
CA ALA A 273 -19.06 6.35 -6.48
C ALA A 273 -19.15 4.82 -6.33
N PRO A 274 -19.26 4.29 -5.11
CA PRO A 274 -19.50 2.87 -4.90
C PRO A 274 -20.80 2.42 -5.60
N LEU A 275 -20.79 1.24 -6.18
CA LEU A 275 -21.98 0.67 -6.84
C LEU A 275 -22.97 0.08 -5.83
N LEU A 276 -22.49 -0.44 -4.70
CA LEU A 276 -23.32 -0.97 -3.63
C LEU A 276 -24.02 0.14 -2.84
N ASP A 277 -25.16 -0.14 -2.26
CA ASP A 277 -25.86 0.76 -1.34
C ASP A 277 -25.21 0.76 0.04
N GLY A 278 -24.61 -0.36 0.43
CA GLY A 278 -23.93 -0.50 1.71
C GLY A 278 -23.04 -1.73 1.80
N VAL A 279 -22.29 -1.79 2.90
CA VAL A 279 -21.44 -2.93 3.26
C VAL A 279 -21.65 -3.24 4.73
N PHE A 280 -21.91 -4.50 5.05
CA PHE A 280 -21.96 -4.99 6.42
C PHE A 280 -20.69 -5.79 6.73
N TYR A 281 -19.89 -5.32 7.65
CA TYR A 281 -18.74 -6.04 8.19
C TYR A 281 -19.17 -6.88 9.36
N GLN A 282 -19.35 -8.19 9.15
CA GLN A 282 -19.71 -9.13 10.21
C GLN A 282 -18.47 -9.60 10.97
N ILE A 283 -18.48 -9.46 12.28
CA ILE A 283 -17.37 -9.83 13.16
C ILE A 283 -17.38 -11.32 13.46
N PHE A 284 -16.22 -11.95 13.37
CA PHE A 284 -15.97 -13.36 13.71
C PHE A 284 -14.80 -13.47 14.69
N GLU A 285 -14.96 -14.27 15.74
CA GLU A 285 -13.92 -14.50 16.73
C GLU A 285 -12.77 -15.36 16.18
N ASP A 286 -13.07 -16.25 15.25
CA ASP A 286 -12.08 -17.11 14.61
C ASP A 286 -12.33 -17.30 13.10
N VAL A 287 -11.25 -17.63 12.39
CA VAL A 287 -11.28 -17.81 10.93
C VAL A 287 -12.11 -19.03 10.53
N GLY A 288 -12.20 -20.09 11.33
CA GLY A 288 -12.94 -21.30 11.01
C GLY A 288 -14.45 -21.06 10.94
N THR A 289 -15.00 -20.26 11.86
CA THR A 289 -16.41 -19.83 11.81
C THR A 289 -16.67 -18.94 10.60
N ALA A 290 -15.75 -18.03 10.23
CA ALA A 290 -15.87 -17.21 9.04
C ALA A 290 -15.81 -18.06 7.75
N VAL A 291 -14.94 -19.07 7.66
CA VAL A 291 -14.89 -20.03 6.54
C VAL A 291 -16.21 -20.79 6.42
N THR A 292 -16.80 -21.23 7.55
CA THR A 292 -18.10 -21.92 7.56
C THR A 292 -19.22 -20.99 7.08
N ALA A 293 -19.21 -19.72 7.51
CA ALA A 293 -20.17 -18.72 7.06
C ALA A 293 -20.07 -18.48 5.55
N MET A 294 -18.85 -18.40 4.99
CA MET A 294 -18.61 -18.27 3.56
C MET A 294 -19.14 -19.48 2.80
N GLN A 295 -18.89 -20.71 3.27
CA GLN A 295 -19.38 -21.94 2.65
C GLN A 295 -20.91 -22.05 2.63
N SER A 296 -21.57 -21.53 3.67
CA SER A 296 -23.04 -21.54 3.75
C SER A 296 -23.72 -20.40 2.99
N GLY A 297 -22.94 -19.45 2.44
CA GLY A 297 -23.48 -18.24 1.81
C GLY A 297 -24.05 -17.24 2.80
N ALA A 298 -23.66 -17.31 4.09
CA ALA A 298 -24.05 -16.33 5.10
C ALA A 298 -23.28 -15.00 4.96
N ILE A 299 -22.13 -15.03 4.31
CA ILE A 299 -21.33 -13.86 3.92
C ILE A 299 -20.95 -13.95 2.45
N ASP A 300 -20.75 -12.80 1.82
CA ASP A 300 -20.41 -12.69 0.39
C ASP A 300 -18.91 -12.67 0.14
N ALA A 301 -18.14 -12.20 1.14
CA ALA A 301 -16.68 -12.14 1.06
C ALA A 301 -16.02 -12.45 2.40
N LEU A 302 -14.90 -13.19 2.31
CA LEU A 302 -14.00 -13.47 3.40
C LEU A 302 -12.70 -12.70 3.17
N GLN A 303 -12.39 -11.74 4.05
CA GLN A 303 -11.25 -10.83 3.86
C GLN A 303 -9.91 -11.56 3.84
N GLN A 304 -9.71 -12.46 4.79
CA GLN A 304 -8.45 -13.16 4.95
C GLN A 304 -8.66 -14.52 5.59
N PHE A 305 -7.97 -15.52 5.08
CA PHE A 305 -7.86 -16.82 5.73
C PHE A 305 -6.47 -17.42 5.49
N SER A 306 -6.05 -18.31 6.36
CA SER A 306 -4.82 -19.06 6.17
C SER A 306 -5.08 -20.32 5.34
N VAL A 307 -4.04 -20.83 4.68
CA VAL A 307 -4.12 -22.10 3.96
C VAL A 307 -4.59 -23.22 4.90
N ILE A 308 -4.03 -23.28 6.12
CA ILE A 308 -4.50 -24.18 7.18
C ILE A 308 -5.88 -23.70 7.66
N GLY A 309 -6.89 -24.53 7.48
CA GLY A 309 -8.28 -24.21 7.81
C GLY A 309 -9.08 -23.60 6.67
N GLY A 310 -8.43 -23.21 5.55
CA GLY A 310 -9.08 -22.70 4.36
C GLY A 310 -9.22 -23.69 3.21
N ASP A 311 -8.81 -24.95 3.38
CA ASP A 311 -8.82 -25.98 2.33
C ASP A 311 -10.16 -26.11 1.62
N ALA A 312 -11.25 -25.96 2.37
CA ALA A 312 -12.60 -26.07 1.86
C ALA A 312 -12.97 -24.96 0.85
N LEU A 313 -12.26 -23.82 0.88
CA LEU A 313 -12.45 -22.70 -0.06
C LEU A 313 -11.41 -22.76 -1.19
N LEU A 314 -10.16 -23.11 -0.86
CA LEU A 314 -9.02 -23.07 -1.79
C LEU A 314 -9.20 -23.92 -3.03
N ASN A 315 -9.85 -25.06 -2.89
CA ASN A 315 -10.04 -26.06 -3.95
C ASN A 315 -11.49 -26.18 -4.43
N ASN A 316 -12.38 -25.30 -3.97
CA ASN A 316 -13.77 -25.28 -4.39
C ASN A 316 -13.98 -24.27 -5.54
N PRO A 317 -14.44 -24.72 -6.74
CA PRO A 317 -14.65 -23.87 -7.90
C PRO A 317 -15.77 -22.83 -7.72
N ASP A 318 -16.61 -22.96 -6.69
CA ASP A 318 -17.66 -21.99 -6.39
C ASP A 318 -17.12 -20.70 -5.76
N PHE A 319 -15.85 -20.68 -5.33
CA PHE A 319 -15.21 -19.52 -4.73
C PHE A 319 -14.07 -19.00 -5.58
N THR A 320 -13.98 -17.69 -5.70
CA THR A 320 -12.82 -17.01 -6.26
C THR A 320 -11.85 -16.63 -5.14
N VAL A 321 -10.69 -17.27 -5.12
CA VAL A 321 -9.64 -16.99 -4.16
C VAL A 321 -8.59 -16.07 -4.79
N LEU A 322 -8.45 -14.87 -4.24
CA LEU A 322 -7.43 -13.92 -4.65
C LEU A 322 -6.16 -14.13 -3.79
N THR A 323 -5.00 -14.20 -4.43
CA THR A 323 -3.70 -14.29 -3.76
C THR A 323 -2.83 -13.13 -4.23
N PRO A 324 -3.05 -11.92 -3.70
CA PRO A 324 -2.24 -10.78 -4.07
C PRO A 324 -0.82 -10.95 -3.52
N PRO A 325 0.21 -10.43 -4.22
CA PRO A 325 1.55 -10.32 -3.67
C PRO A 325 1.51 -9.52 -2.37
N ALA A 326 2.13 -10.02 -1.32
CA ALA A 326 2.15 -9.34 -0.03
C ALA A 326 3.54 -9.43 0.62
N ALA A 327 4.00 -8.33 1.24
CA ALA A 327 5.21 -8.30 2.06
C ALA A 327 5.03 -9.01 3.42
N THR A 328 3.89 -9.65 3.63
CA THR A 328 3.60 -10.39 4.86
C THR A 328 4.45 -11.64 4.93
N HIS A 329 5.15 -11.84 6.06
CA HIS A 329 5.96 -13.02 6.27
C HIS A 329 5.72 -13.62 7.65
N ARG A 330 5.93 -14.92 7.78
CA ARG A 330 5.95 -15.64 9.05
C ARG A 330 7.39 -15.71 9.55
N GLN A 331 7.61 -15.26 10.78
CA GLN A 331 8.94 -15.22 11.37
C GLN A 331 8.93 -15.64 12.84
N ILE A 332 10.09 -16.03 13.32
CA ILE A 332 10.33 -16.32 14.73
C ILE A 332 11.21 -15.23 15.31
N TRP A 333 10.70 -14.54 16.30
CA TRP A 333 11.42 -13.53 17.05
C TRP A 333 12.16 -14.15 18.21
N MET A 334 13.43 -13.79 18.36
CA MET A 334 14.26 -14.25 19.48
C MET A 334 14.79 -13.04 20.25
N ARG A 335 14.51 -12.98 21.54
CA ARG A 335 15.10 -11.97 22.42
C ARG A 335 16.60 -12.21 22.55
N CYS A 336 17.41 -11.28 22.04
CA CYS A 336 18.86 -11.40 22.02
C CYS A 336 19.53 -10.84 23.27
N ASP A 337 18.75 -10.25 24.17
CA ASP A 337 19.21 -9.56 25.40
C ASP A 337 19.03 -10.41 26.68
N THR A 338 18.39 -11.57 26.61
CA THR A 338 18.13 -12.42 27.78
C THR A 338 18.05 -13.90 27.42
N GLY A 339 18.31 -14.77 28.43
CA GLY A 339 18.16 -16.21 28.30
C GLY A 339 19.15 -16.84 27.31
N GLN A 340 18.76 -18.02 26.79
CA GLN A 340 19.60 -18.81 25.87
C GLN A 340 19.87 -18.14 24.54
N PHE A 341 19.01 -17.21 24.12
CA PHE A 341 19.16 -16.53 22.84
C PHE A 341 20.14 -15.35 22.86
N VAL A 342 20.77 -15.04 23.99
CA VAL A 342 21.96 -14.16 24.05
C VAL A 342 23.09 -14.75 23.23
N ASP A 343 23.28 -16.08 23.30
CA ASP A 343 24.29 -16.78 22.50
C ASP A 343 23.84 -16.84 21.02
N LYS A 344 24.65 -16.24 20.14
CA LYS A 344 24.42 -16.26 18.69
C LYS A 344 24.34 -17.68 18.13
N ARG A 345 25.12 -18.63 18.68
CA ARG A 345 25.14 -20.03 18.21
C ARG A 345 23.78 -20.69 18.40
N VAL A 346 23.11 -20.44 19.53
CA VAL A 346 21.75 -20.96 19.79
C VAL A 346 20.76 -20.43 18.74
N ARG A 347 20.82 -19.15 18.40
CA ARG A 347 19.97 -18.57 17.36
C ARG A 347 20.25 -19.17 15.97
N GLN A 348 21.51 -19.38 15.65
CA GLN A 348 21.94 -20.02 14.38
C GLN A 348 21.49 -21.48 14.32
N ALA A 349 21.68 -22.25 15.41
CA ALA A 349 21.20 -23.62 15.51
C ALA A 349 19.70 -23.72 15.29
N LEU A 350 18.91 -22.85 15.94
CA LEU A 350 17.47 -22.81 15.72
C LEU A 350 17.10 -22.54 14.25
N ALA A 351 17.77 -21.57 13.60
CA ALA A 351 17.51 -21.26 12.19
C ALA A 351 17.82 -22.45 11.25
N LEU A 352 18.85 -23.24 11.54
CA LEU A 352 19.21 -24.44 10.78
C LEU A 352 18.25 -25.63 11.00
N CYS A 353 17.45 -25.62 12.08
CA CYS A 353 16.46 -26.67 12.35
C CYS A 353 15.19 -26.55 11.49
N PHE A 354 14.97 -25.44 10.79
CA PHE A 354 13.77 -25.23 9.98
C PHE A 354 13.96 -25.74 8.55
N ASN A 355 13.25 -26.81 8.21
CA ASN A 355 13.06 -27.21 6.82
C ASN A 355 11.98 -26.32 6.17
N ARG A 356 12.40 -25.15 5.66
CA ARG A 356 11.50 -24.14 5.09
C ARG A 356 10.72 -24.68 3.89
N GLN A 357 11.35 -25.49 3.04
CA GLN A 357 10.65 -26.09 1.90
C GLN A 357 9.53 -27.03 2.37
N SER A 358 9.81 -27.90 3.31
CA SER A 358 8.75 -28.77 3.87
C SER A 358 7.63 -27.96 4.53
N MET A 359 7.94 -26.83 5.15
CA MET A 359 6.91 -25.94 5.69
C MET A 359 6.05 -25.30 4.57
N VAL A 360 6.67 -24.86 3.49
CA VAL A 360 5.93 -24.32 2.31
C VAL A 360 5.01 -25.40 1.74
N ASP A 361 5.51 -26.63 1.56
CA ASP A 361 4.75 -27.71 0.94
C ASP A 361 3.60 -28.20 1.82
N THR A 362 3.83 -28.32 3.14
CA THR A 362 2.86 -28.94 4.07
C THR A 362 1.90 -27.93 4.70
N LEU A 363 2.41 -26.75 5.13
CA LEU A 363 1.60 -25.75 5.82
C LEU A 363 0.93 -24.76 4.85
N PHE A 364 1.55 -24.51 3.72
CA PHE A 364 1.07 -23.52 2.76
C PHE A 364 0.66 -24.14 1.41
N GLN A 365 0.73 -25.46 1.26
CA GLN A 365 0.37 -26.18 0.02
C GLN A 365 1.05 -25.59 -1.23
N GLY A 366 2.33 -25.21 -1.11
CA GLY A 366 3.08 -24.55 -2.17
C GLY A 366 2.71 -23.09 -2.44
N ARG A 367 1.84 -22.47 -1.62
CA ARG A 367 1.33 -21.09 -1.82
C ARG A 367 2.13 -20.02 -1.07
N ALA A 368 3.35 -20.30 -0.69
CA ALA A 368 4.25 -19.34 -0.04
C ALA A 368 5.62 -19.38 -0.72
N VAL A 369 6.36 -18.29 -0.59
CA VAL A 369 7.75 -18.18 -1.03
C VAL A 369 8.65 -18.29 0.21
N ILE A 370 9.79 -18.97 0.08
CA ILE A 370 10.78 -19.03 1.15
C ILE A 370 11.43 -17.65 1.25
N ALA A 371 11.20 -16.98 2.38
CA ALA A 371 11.89 -15.74 2.70
C ALA A 371 13.30 -16.02 3.18
N ASN A 372 14.26 -15.13 2.85
CA ASN A 372 15.58 -15.14 3.43
C ASN A 372 15.54 -14.62 4.89
N ASP A 373 16.65 -14.74 5.64
CA ASP A 373 16.75 -14.31 7.05
C ASP A 373 16.78 -12.77 7.22
N HIS A 374 15.96 -12.05 6.44
CA HIS A 374 15.76 -10.60 6.53
C HIS A 374 14.29 -10.24 6.18
N PRO A 375 13.79 -9.08 6.63
CA PRO A 375 12.38 -8.71 6.48
C PRO A 375 12.00 -8.13 5.11
N VAL A 376 12.95 -7.98 4.19
CA VAL A 376 12.71 -7.35 2.89
C VAL A 376 12.15 -8.40 1.92
N SER A 377 10.99 -8.14 1.35
CA SER A 377 10.32 -9.01 0.38
C SER A 377 10.93 -8.87 -1.02
N ASP A 378 10.82 -9.92 -1.82
CA ASP A 378 11.33 -10.02 -3.19
C ASP A 378 10.69 -9.03 -4.18
N PHE A 379 9.53 -8.50 -3.89
CA PHE A 379 8.94 -7.42 -4.70
C PHE A 379 9.29 -6.00 -4.21
N ASN A 380 10.02 -5.88 -3.11
CA ASN A 380 10.54 -4.59 -2.66
C ASN A 380 11.69 -4.15 -3.58
N PRO A 381 11.74 -2.90 -4.05
CA PRO A 381 12.80 -2.41 -4.94
C PRO A 381 14.21 -2.45 -4.33
N PHE A 382 14.32 -2.57 -3.01
CA PHE A 382 15.58 -2.70 -2.27
C PHE A 382 15.95 -4.15 -1.96
N TYR A 383 15.19 -5.13 -2.46
CA TYR A 383 15.49 -6.54 -2.25
C TYR A 383 16.76 -6.95 -3.00
N ASP A 384 17.69 -7.52 -2.26
CA ASP A 384 18.91 -8.11 -2.79
C ASP A 384 18.96 -9.57 -2.32
N PRO A 385 18.80 -10.55 -3.22
CA PRO A 385 18.82 -11.97 -2.85
C PRO A 385 20.19 -12.42 -2.31
N ASP A 386 21.26 -11.69 -2.63
CA ASP A 386 22.64 -12.03 -2.26
C ASP A 386 23.10 -11.29 -0.99
N ALA A 387 22.31 -10.34 -0.48
CA ALA A 387 22.67 -9.54 0.71
C ALA A 387 22.90 -10.40 1.96
N VAL A 388 22.13 -11.47 2.11
CA VAL A 388 22.24 -12.43 3.21
C VAL A 388 22.14 -13.85 2.66
N PRO A 389 23.15 -14.71 2.85
CA PRO A 389 23.09 -16.09 2.39
C PRO A 389 21.89 -16.83 3.01
N GLN A 390 21.13 -17.54 2.16
CA GLN A 390 20.04 -18.39 2.60
C GLN A 390 20.60 -19.51 3.50
N ARG A 391 20.08 -19.63 4.73
CA ARG A 391 20.39 -20.77 5.59
C ARG A 391 19.56 -21.96 5.19
N GLU A 392 20.23 -23.00 4.79
CA GLU A 392 19.60 -24.28 4.48
C GLU A 392 19.28 -25.08 5.75
N PHE A 393 18.39 -26.04 5.62
CA PHE A 393 18.09 -26.99 6.69
C PHE A 393 19.28 -27.91 6.92
N ASP A 394 19.94 -27.80 8.08
CA ASP A 394 21.07 -28.64 8.48
C ASP A 394 21.01 -28.98 9.99
N PRO A 395 20.28 -30.05 10.35
CA PRO A 395 20.13 -30.46 11.74
C PRO A 395 21.42 -31.01 12.36
N GLU A 396 22.38 -31.44 11.54
CA GLU A 396 23.67 -31.92 12.06
C GLU A 396 24.53 -30.73 12.50
N GLN A 397 24.64 -29.69 11.68
CA GLN A 397 25.29 -28.44 12.07
C GLN A 397 24.61 -27.77 13.26
N ALA A 398 23.28 -27.86 13.35
CA ALA A 398 22.52 -27.29 14.45
C ALA A 398 22.85 -27.95 15.82
N ARG A 399 23.33 -29.19 15.83
CA ARG A 399 23.75 -29.90 17.06
C ARG A 399 25.17 -29.55 17.55
N GLN A 400 26.00 -28.95 16.72
CA GLN A 400 27.35 -28.51 17.05
C GLN A 400 27.36 -27.16 17.76
#